data_1e44e50dd2cb00b87640f5f9abb19a78
#
_entry.id   1e44e50dd2cb00b87640f5f9abb19a78
#
_cell.length_a   1.000
_cell.length_b   1.000
_cell.length_c   1.000
_cell.angle_alpha   90.00
_cell.angle_beta   90.00
_cell.angle_gamma   90.00
#
_symmetry.space_group_name_H-M   'P 1'
#
loop_
_entity.id
_entity.type
_entity.pdbx_description
1 polymer ?
#
loop_
_entity_poly.entity_id
_entity_poly.type
_entity_poly.pdbx_seq_one_letter_code
_entity_poly.pdbx_strand_id
1 'polypeptide(L)' 'MSGSAALFLATVSSVASDGVHFTLDGQTAPTQKGYKRLQTGQTLAAGARVVVMKQSGTYIVLGEFK' A
#
# COMPACT_ATOMS: atom_id res chain seq x y z
N MET A 1 15.78 -18.65 -9.49
CA MET A 1 14.63 -17.87 -9.76
C MET A 1 14.41 -16.77 -8.75
N SER A 2 14.25 -15.64 -9.23
CA SER A 2 13.99 -14.53 -8.35
C SER A 2 12.54 -14.09 -8.55
N GLY A 3 12.17 -13.03 -7.92
CA GLY A 3 10.89 -12.44 -8.15
C GLY A 3 9.78 -12.94 -7.26
N SER A 4 10.11 -13.45 -6.09
CA SER A 4 9.08 -13.72 -5.11
C SER A 4 8.39 -12.43 -4.75
N ALA A 5 7.07 -12.44 -4.76
CA ALA A 5 6.28 -11.33 -4.28
C ALA A 5 5.78 -11.68 -2.88
N ALA A 6 5.71 -10.70 -2.01
CA ALA A 6 5.15 -10.86 -0.67
C ALA A 6 3.94 -9.96 -0.54
N LEU A 7 2.90 -10.46 0.10
CA LEU A 7 1.70 -9.70 0.36
C LEU A 7 1.67 -9.27 1.82
N PHE A 8 1.26 -8.02 2.05
CA PHE A 8 1.16 -7.46 3.38
C PHE A 8 -0.19 -6.78 3.54
N LEU A 9 -0.66 -6.71 4.76
CA LEU A 9 -1.82 -5.91 5.10
C LEU A 9 -1.33 -4.59 5.65
N ALA A 10 -2.04 -3.53 5.33
CA ALA A 10 -1.66 -2.19 5.75
C ALA A 10 -2.90 -1.33 5.94
N THR A 11 -2.69 -0.18 6.59
CA THR A 11 -3.74 0.83 6.76
C THR A 11 -3.29 2.09 6.06
N VAL A 12 -4.14 2.64 5.20
CA VAL A 12 -3.82 3.89 4.50
C VAL A 12 -3.69 5.01 5.50
N SER A 13 -2.58 5.72 5.43
CA SER A 13 -2.34 6.91 6.24
C SER A 13 -2.82 8.16 5.52
N SER A 14 -2.47 8.29 4.26
CA SER A 14 -2.89 9.43 3.44
C SER A 14 -2.73 9.08 1.98
N VAL A 15 -3.42 9.84 1.13
CA VAL A 15 -3.27 9.74 -0.32
C VAL A 15 -2.84 11.12 -0.80
N ALA A 16 -1.68 11.17 -1.41
CA ALA A 16 -1.08 12.43 -1.84
C ALA A 16 -0.75 12.37 -3.35
N SER A 17 -0.24 13.47 -3.86
CA SER A 17 0.10 13.54 -5.28
C SER A 17 1.21 12.57 -5.68
N ASP A 18 2.06 12.20 -4.74
CA ASP A 18 3.15 11.25 -5.01
C ASP A 18 2.73 9.79 -4.82
N GLY A 19 1.49 9.53 -4.39
CA GLY A 19 0.97 8.20 -4.24
C GLY A 19 0.32 7.96 -2.89
N VAL A 20 0.20 6.69 -2.52
CA VAL A 20 -0.46 6.27 -1.30
C VAL A 20 0.59 6.04 -0.22
N HIS A 21 0.37 6.64 0.94
CA HIS A 21 1.18 6.41 2.13
C HIS A 21 0.39 5.50 3.06
N PHE A 22 1.05 4.48 3.57
CA PHE A 22 0.37 3.48 4.40
C PHE A 22 1.28 3.00 5.51
N THR A 23 0.67 2.47 6.56
CA THR A 23 1.39 1.85 7.68
C THR A 23 1.19 0.35 7.59
N LEU A 24 2.28 -0.38 7.38
CA LEU A 24 2.20 -1.84 7.36
C LEU A 24 1.82 -2.35 8.75
N ASP A 25 1.07 -3.44 8.79
CA ASP A 25 0.73 -4.05 10.07
C ASP A 25 2.03 -4.43 10.79
N GLY A 26 2.10 -4.08 12.07
CA GLY A 26 3.28 -4.29 12.87
C GLY A 26 4.25 -3.11 12.87
N GLN A 27 4.09 -2.15 11.99
CA GLN A 27 4.88 -0.93 11.98
C GLN A 27 4.15 0.16 12.75
N THR A 28 4.92 1.17 13.19
CA THR A 28 4.35 2.25 13.99
C THR A 28 4.30 3.58 13.23
N ALA A 29 4.90 3.63 12.05
CA ALA A 29 4.95 4.86 11.27
C ALA A 29 4.56 4.58 9.83
N PRO A 30 3.93 5.54 9.15
CA PRO A 30 3.58 5.38 7.75
C PRO A 30 4.83 5.46 6.87
N THR A 31 4.68 5.00 5.63
CA THR A 31 5.75 5.12 4.65
C THR A 31 6.00 6.61 4.39
N GLN A 32 7.28 6.96 4.23
CA GLN A 32 7.64 8.33 3.89
C GLN A 32 7.45 8.61 2.42
N LYS A 33 7.53 7.57 1.59
CA LYS A 33 7.37 7.68 0.15
C LYS A 33 5.97 7.23 -0.24
N GLY A 34 5.39 7.92 -1.22
CA GLY A 34 4.12 7.49 -1.78
C GLY A 34 4.32 6.36 -2.78
N TYR A 35 3.45 5.39 -2.77
CA TYR A 35 3.53 4.23 -3.65
C TYR A 35 2.31 4.17 -4.55
N LYS A 36 2.48 3.56 -5.71
CA LYS A 36 1.41 3.45 -6.69
C LYS A 36 0.39 2.40 -6.26
N ARG A 37 -0.80 2.52 -6.80
CA ARG A 37 -1.87 1.56 -6.58
C ARG A 37 -2.43 1.11 -7.91
N LEU A 38 -3.09 -0.03 -7.91
CA LEU A 38 -3.80 -0.50 -9.09
C LEU A 38 -4.99 0.42 -9.36
N GLN A 39 -5.29 0.61 -10.63
CA GLN A 39 -6.40 1.43 -11.06
C GLN A 39 -7.68 0.61 -10.99
N THR A 40 -8.34 0.66 -9.86
CA THR A 40 -9.57 -0.11 -9.65
C THR A 40 -10.83 0.73 -9.72
N GLY A 41 -10.68 2.04 -9.85
CA GLY A 41 -11.81 2.95 -9.80
C GLY A 41 -12.27 3.27 -8.40
N GLN A 42 -11.67 2.69 -7.39
CA GLN A 42 -12.02 2.96 -5.99
C GLN A 42 -11.24 4.15 -5.47
N THR A 43 -11.88 4.91 -4.60
CA THR A 43 -11.22 5.98 -3.87
C THR A 43 -10.73 5.44 -2.54
N LEU A 44 -9.44 5.56 -2.30
CA LEU A 44 -8.87 5.20 -1.01
C LEU A 44 -8.87 6.40 -0.10
N ALA A 45 -9.16 6.17 1.17
CA ALA A 45 -9.17 7.21 2.18
C ALA A 45 -8.33 6.77 3.36
N ALA A 46 -7.90 7.74 4.18
CA ALA A 46 -7.17 7.43 5.40
C ALA A 46 -8.00 6.50 6.27
N GLY A 47 -7.36 5.50 6.82
CA GLY A 47 -8.01 4.48 7.63
C GLY A 47 -8.43 3.24 6.87
N ALA A 48 -8.40 3.27 5.53
CA ALA A 48 -8.78 2.11 4.74
C ALA A 48 -7.77 0.98 4.93
N ARG A 49 -8.27 -0.25 5.03
CA ARG A 49 -7.42 -1.43 5.10
C ARG A 49 -7.15 -1.94 3.71
N VAL A 50 -5.90 -2.14 3.39
CA VAL A 50 -5.49 -2.49 2.03
C VAL A 50 -4.53 -3.67 2.03
N VAL A 51 -4.48 -4.36 0.89
CA VAL A 51 -3.49 -5.37 0.61
C VAL A 51 -2.42 -4.73 -0.24
N VAL A 52 -1.16 -4.90 0.16
CA VAL A 52 0.00 -4.32 -0.51
C VAL A 52 0.93 -5.45 -0.93
N MET A 53 1.39 -5.39 -2.15
CA MET A 53 2.37 -6.35 -2.67
C MET A 53 3.74 -5.68 -2.71
N LYS A 54 4.75 -6.39 -2.19
CA LYS A 54 6.13 -5.93 -2.28
C LYS A 54 6.87 -6.80 -3.29
N GLN A 55 7.54 -6.16 -4.23
CA GLN A 55 8.35 -6.85 -5.22
C GLN A 55 9.46 -5.93 -5.69
N SER A 56 10.68 -6.47 -5.78
CA SER A 56 11.84 -5.73 -6.29
C SER A 56 12.07 -4.40 -5.55
N GLY A 57 11.87 -4.42 -4.23
CA GLY A 57 12.13 -3.25 -3.41
C GLY A 57 11.07 -2.16 -3.46
N THR A 58 9.95 -2.40 -4.13
CA THR A 58 8.87 -1.44 -4.20
C THR A 58 7.57 -2.06 -3.73
N TYR A 59 6.58 -1.21 -3.48
CA TYR A 59 5.25 -1.65 -3.07
C TYR A 59 4.21 -1.20 -4.09
N ILE A 60 3.18 -2.00 -4.24
CA ILE A 60 2.01 -1.63 -5.03
C ILE A 60 0.79 -1.94 -4.18
N VAL A 61 -0.08 -0.95 -4.00
CA VAL A 61 -1.32 -1.13 -3.27
C VAL A 61 -2.31 -1.82 -4.21
N LEU A 62 -2.75 -3.02 -3.85
CA LEU A 62 -3.62 -3.81 -4.70
C LEU A 62 -5.08 -3.40 -4.57
N GLY A 63 -5.49 -3.02 -3.37
CA GLY A 63 -6.87 -2.60 -3.17
C GLY A 63 -7.28 -2.66 -1.71
N GLU A 64 -8.46 -2.13 -1.46
CA GLU A 64 -9.06 -2.14 -0.12
C GLU A 64 -9.78 -3.46 0.11
N PHE A 65 -9.70 -3.97 1.33
CA PHE A 65 -10.49 -5.13 1.74
C PHE A 65 -11.33 -4.76 2.95
N LYS A 66 -12.37 -5.52 3.14
CA LYS A 66 -13.27 -5.34 4.28
C LYS A 66 -13.58 -6.66 4.94
#